data_15d7bc4d73ab726ec0f6f0ed1ae5baad
#
_entry.id   15d7bc4d73ab726ec0f6f0ed1ae5baad
#
_cell.length_a   1.000
_cell.length_b   1.000
_cell.length_c   1.000
_cell.angle_alpha   90.00
_cell.angle_beta   90.00
_cell.angle_gamma   90.00
#
_symmetry.space_group_name_H-M   'P 1'
#
loop_
_entity.id
_entity.type
_entity.pdbx_description
1 polymer ?
#
loop_
_entity_poly.entity_id
_entity_poly.type
_entity_poly.pdbx_seq_one_letter_code
_entity_poly.pdbx_strand_id
1 'polypeptide(L)'
;NLDLNKIDDKNFAKSSVKILENAVDQGAIGLKIYKNLGLNLKDSKGIRVKVDDKRLSPIWEACAKLNIPVLIHSGEPSPFFDPIDKYNERWLHARQKPNSFRPSDKYPAFDTVMKEQYNMFKNHPSTTFINAHMGWMANDLDKLGKHLDDLPNVHTEIGAVIGELGRQPRKARQFFINYQDRIMFGKDTYKKS
;
A
#
# COMPACT_ATOMS: atom_id res chain seq x y z
N ASN A 1 -7.64 5.52 12.72
CA ASN A 1 -6.50 5.87 11.86
C ASN A 1 -5.49 6.68 12.67
N LEU A 2 -4.21 6.43 12.46
CA LEU A 2 -3.12 7.22 13.05
C LEU A 2 -2.95 8.54 12.28
N ASP A 3 -2.63 9.62 13.00
CA ASP A 3 -2.31 10.90 12.38
C ASP A 3 -0.82 10.99 12.03
N LEU A 4 -0.49 10.54 10.83
CA LEU A 4 0.91 10.53 10.35
C LEU A 4 1.49 11.94 10.09
N ASN A 5 0.67 13.01 10.13
CA ASN A 5 1.19 14.37 10.01
C ASN A 5 2.03 14.79 11.24
N LYS A 6 1.92 14.03 12.34
CA LYS A 6 2.69 14.24 13.57
C LYS A 6 4.00 13.46 13.65
N ILE A 7 4.47 12.92 12.51
CA ILE A 7 5.64 12.02 12.47
C ILE A 7 6.92 12.62 13.07
N ASP A 8 7.04 13.95 13.12
CA ASP A 8 8.20 14.65 13.70
C ASP A 8 8.10 14.91 15.20
N ASP A 9 6.94 14.66 15.81
CA ASP A 9 6.79 14.82 17.24
C ASP A 9 7.68 13.82 17.98
N LYS A 10 8.42 14.30 18.98
CA LYS A 10 9.32 13.43 19.79
C LYS A 10 8.63 12.20 20.38
N ASN A 11 7.34 12.31 20.65
CA ASN A 11 6.52 11.26 21.23
C ASN A 11 5.64 10.54 20.20
N PHE A 12 5.78 10.85 18.90
CA PHE A 12 4.90 10.30 17.85
C PHE A 12 4.77 8.79 17.93
N ALA A 13 5.89 8.08 17.92
CA ALA A 13 5.87 6.60 17.96
C ALA A 13 5.18 6.09 19.23
N LYS A 14 5.54 6.61 20.41
CA LYS A 14 4.95 6.20 21.69
C LYS A 14 3.44 6.48 21.74
N SER A 15 3.03 7.66 21.30
CA SER A 15 1.61 8.05 21.27
C SER A 15 0.82 7.19 20.29
N SER A 16 1.39 6.90 19.12
CA SER A 16 0.76 6.06 18.10
C SER A 16 0.57 4.63 18.59
N VAL A 17 1.58 4.05 19.25
CA VAL A 17 1.47 2.72 19.86
C VAL A 17 0.37 2.69 20.91
N LYS A 18 0.31 3.67 21.80
CA LYS A 18 -0.77 3.75 22.82
C LYS A 18 -2.17 3.89 22.19
N ILE A 19 -2.28 4.63 21.09
CA ILE A 19 -3.55 4.73 20.34
C ILE A 19 -3.94 3.36 19.77
N LEU A 20 -2.98 2.60 19.23
CA LEU A 20 -3.22 1.25 18.72
C LEU A 20 -3.66 0.29 19.82
N GLU A 21 -2.95 0.25 20.94
CA GLU A 21 -3.29 -0.57 22.10
C GLU A 21 -4.74 -0.30 22.56
N ASN A 22 -5.08 0.96 22.79
CA ASN A 22 -6.43 1.36 23.18
C ASN A 22 -7.49 0.99 22.12
N ALA A 23 -7.15 1.09 20.83
CA ALA A 23 -8.08 0.72 19.77
C ALA A 23 -8.33 -0.79 19.73
N VAL A 24 -7.29 -1.60 19.94
CA VAL A 24 -7.41 -3.07 20.02
C VAL A 24 -8.24 -3.48 21.22
N ASP A 25 -8.05 -2.86 22.40
CA ASP A 25 -8.87 -3.08 23.60
C ASP A 25 -10.35 -2.75 23.35
N GLN A 26 -10.64 -1.85 22.40
CA GLN A 26 -11.98 -1.49 21.95
C GLN A 26 -12.49 -2.34 20.78
N GLY A 27 -11.76 -3.39 20.38
CA GLY A 27 -12.17 -4.33 19.34
C GLY A 27 -11.66 -4.04 17.93
N ALA A 28 -10.66 -3.16 17.75
CA ALA A 28 -10.02 -3.00 16.44
C ALA A 28 -9.22 -4.26 16.08
N ILE A 29 -9.42 -4.75 14.86
CA ILE A 29 -8.83 -6.00 14.34
C ILE A 29 -7.67 -5.77 13.37
N GLY A 30 -7.28 -4.53 13.11
CA GLY A 30 -6.20 -4.19 12.18
C GLY A 30 -5.97 -2.69 12.08
N LEU A 31 -4.82 -2.33 11.50
CA LEU A 31 -4.45 -0.95 11.21
C LEU A 31 -4.59 -0.68 9.70
N LYS A 32 -5.29 0.39 9.32
CA LYS A 32 -5.31 0.87 7.92
C LYS A 32 -4.33 2.02 7.72
N ILE A 33 -3.45 1.87 6.74
CA ILE A 33 -2.59 2.96 6.23
C ILE A 33 -3.09 3.40 4.86
N TYR A 34 -3.19 4.71 4.67
CA TYR A 34 -3.71 5.32 3.46
C TYR A 34 -2.60 5.76 2.50
N LYS A 35 -2.92 5.93 1.23
CA LYS A 35 -1.99 6.16 0.13
C LYS A 35 -1.19 7.45 0.15
N ASN A 36 -1.51 8.39 1.05
CA ASN A 36 -0.71 9.59 1.20
C ASN A 36 0.71 9.29 1.71
N LEU A 37 0.90 8.21 2.49
CA LEU A 37 2.22 7.72 2.85
C LEU A 37 2.95 7.23 1.59
N GLY A 38 4.17 7.74 1.40
CA GLY A 38 4.98 7.44 0.22
C GLY A 38 4.67 8.29 -1.01
N LEU A 39 3.51 8.98 -1.08
CA LEU A 39 3.16 9.85 -2.20
C LEU A 39 3.34 11.33 -1.87
N ASN A 40 2.50 11.88 -1.03
CA ASN A 40 2.43 13.32 -0.78
C ASN A 40 2.47 13.72 0.70
N LEU A 41 2.51 12.75 1.62
CA LEU A 41 2.75 13.04 3.01
C LEU A 41 4.15 13.64 3.17
N LYS A 42 4.22 14.78 3.84
CA LYS A 42 5.47 15.49 4.12
C LYS A 42 5.64 15.69 5.62
N ASP A 43 6.87 15.69 6.06
CA ASP A 43 7.23 16.03 7.42
C ASP A 43 7.27 17.58 7.63
N SER A 44 7.58 18.02 8.83
CA SER A 44 7.61 19.45 9.21
C SER A 44 8.64 20.28 8.42
N LYS A 45 9.61 19.59 7.78
CA LYS A 45 10.63 20.21 6.92
C LYS A 45 10.22 20.22 5.44
N GLY A 46 9.02 19.75 5.12
CA GLY A 46 8.53 19.62 3.76
C GLY A 46 9.11 18.42 2.97
N ILE A 47 9.83 17.52 3.66
CA ILE A 47 10.44 16.32 3.05
C ILE A 47 9.37 15.22 2.98
N ARG A 48 9.29 14.54 1.83
CA ARG A 48 8.36 13.41 1.65
C ARG A 48 8.67 12.28 2.64
N VAL A 49 7.66 11.83 3.33
CA VAL A 49 7.74 10.65 4.20
C VAL A 49 7.67 9.41 3.32
N LYS A 50 8.71 8.59 3.34
CA LYS A 50 8.83 7.34 2.57
C LYS A 50 7.94 6.26 3.17
N VAL A 51 7.59 5.24 2.34
CA VAL A 51 6.85 4.08 2.85
C VAL A 51 7.68 3.31 3.89
N ASP A 52 8.99 3.22 3.68
CA ASP A 52 9.96 2.55 4.55
C ASP A 52 10.62 3.50 5.59
N ASP A 53 9.97 4.61 5.92
CA ASP A 53 10.51 5.55 6.90
C ASP A 53 10.66 4.89 8.28
N LYS A 54 11.87 4.91 8.81
CA LYS A 54 12.21 4.25 10.08
C LYS A 54 11.45 4.78 11.29
N ARG A 55 10.94 6.02 11.22
CA ARG A 55 10.10 6.60 12.28
C ARG A 55 8.78 5.83 12.47
N LEU A 56 8.36 5.06 11.46
CA LEU A 56 7.16 4.21 11.48
C LEU A 56 7.41 2.81 12.06
N SER A 57 8.66 2.35 12.15
CA SER A 57 9.01 1.00 12.61
C SER A 57 8.36 0.60 13.94
N PRO A 58 8.32 1.46 14.98
CA PRO A 58 7.67 1.10 16.25
C PRO A 58 6.17 0.79 16.10
N ILE A 59 5.50 1.38 15.10
CA ILE A 59 4.08 1.13 14.82
C ILE A 59 3.91 -0.25 14.24
N TRP A 60 4.76 -0.65 13.29
CA TRP A 60 4.72 -1.99 12.68
C TRP A 60 5.02 -3.07 13.71
N GLU A 61 6.04 -2.85 14.55
CA GLU A 61 6.40 -3.74 15.65
C GLU A 61 5.27 -3.88 16.69
N ALA A 62 4.55 -2.79 16.99
CA ALA A 62 3.39 -2.84 17.86
C ALA A 62 2.25 -3.66 17.25
N CYS A 63 1.98 -3.52 15.95
CA CYS A 63 0.99 -4.35 15.26
C CYS A 63 1.34 -5.84 15.36
N ALA A 64 2.62 -6.20 15.19
CA ALA A 64 3.07 -7.58 15.38
C ALA A 64 2.83 -8.09 16.81
N LYS A 65 3.19 -7.30 17.83
CA LYS A 65 2.98 -7.65 19.26
C LYS A 65 1.50 -7.80 19.61
N LEU A 66 0.65 -6.96 19.04
CA LEU A 66 -0.79 -6.98 19.22
C LEU A 66 -1.49 -8.05 18.36
N ASN A 67 -0.73 -8.76 17.52
CA ASN A 67 -1.23 -9.74 16.55
C ASN A 67 -2.36 -9.21 15.65
N ILE A 68 -2.21 -8.00 15.17
CA ILE A 68 -3.14 -7.36 14.23
C ILE A 68 -2.44 -7.09 12.89
N PRO A 69 -3.11 -7.32 11.74
CA PRO A 69 -2.56 -7.02 10.43
C PRO A 69 -2.56 -5.52 10.14
N VAL A 70 -1.66 -5.13 9.24
CA VAL A 70 -1.62 -3.79 8.65
C VAL A 70 -2.13 -3.86 7.22
N LEU A 71 -3.33 -3.33 6.96
CA LEU A 71 -3.83 -3.11 5.60
C LEU A 71 -3.24 -1.82 5.06
N ILE A 72 -2.33 -1.93 4.10
CA ILE A 72 -1.63 -0.78 3.54
C ILE A 72 -1.99 -0.55 2.07
N HIS A 73 -2.39 0.68 1.75
CA HIS A 73 -2.50 1.20 0.41
C HIS A 73 -1.33 2.17 0.19
N SER A 74 -0.31 1.77 -0.54
CA SER A 74 0.80 2.64 -0.97
C SER A 74 0.90 2.66 -2.49
N GLY A 75 1.21 3.83 -3.05
CA GLY A 75 1.25 4.00 -4.49
C GLY A 75 -0.11 4.17 -5.16
N GLU A 76 -0.12 4.05 -6.46
CA GLU A 76 -1.26 4.10 -7.39
C GLU A 76 -0.94 3.20 -8.58
N PRO A 77 -1.90 2.91 -9.49
CA PRO A 77 -1.60 2.19 -10.73
C PRO A 77 -0.43 2.80 -11.50
N SER A 78 0.48 1.96 -12.00
CA SER A 78 1.68 2.44 -12.72
C SER A 78 1.39 3.46 -13.83
N PRO A 79 0.32 3.32 -14.65
CA PRO A 79 0.02 4.31 -15.69
C PRO A 79 -0.33 5.71 -15.18
N PHE A 80 -0.60 5.87 -13.87
CA PHE A 80 -0.82 7.20 -13.30
C PHE A 80 0.47 8.00 -13.12
N PHE A 81 1.61 7.34 -13.20
CA PHE A 81 2.94 7.97 -13.14
C PHE A 81 3.53 8.24 -14.53
N ASP A 82 2.93 7.68 -15.58
CA ASP A 82 3.38 7.83 -16.96
C ASP A 82 2.78 9.09 -17.61
N PRO A 83 3.37 9.59 -18.72
CA PRO A 83 2.80 10.69 -19.49
C PRO A 83 1.35 10.42 -19.90
N ILE A 84 0.53 11.49 -19.87
CA ILE A 84 -0.86 11.41 -20.32
C ILE A 84 -0.93 11.62 -21.82
N ASP A 85 -0.68 10.57 -22.57
CA ASP A 85 -0.73 10.58 -24.03
C ASP A 85 -1.57 9.41 -24.59
N LYS A 86 -1.59 9.25 -25.89
CA LYS A 86 -2.37 8.20 -26.58
C LYS A 86 -1.92 6.76 -26.26
N TYR A 87 -0.74 6.59 -25.72
CA TYR A 87 -0.19 5.28 -25.34
C TYR A 87 -0.49 4.91 -23.89
N ASN A 88 -0.96 5.87 -23.07
CA ASN A 88 -1.33 5.61 -21.69
C ASN A 88 -2.67 4.88 -21.61
N GLU A 89 -2.70 3.68 -21.07
CA GLU A 89 -3.92 2.86 -20.95
C GLU A 89 -5.02 3.52 -20.11
N ARG A 90 -4.66 4.49 -19.27
CA ARG A 90 -5.58 5.26 -18.42
C ARG A 90 -5.89 6.65 -18.99
N TRP A 91 -5.59 6.89 -20.27
CA TRP A 91 -5.80 8.18 -20.92
C TRP A 91 -7.25 8.73 -20.79
N LEU A 92 -8.27 7.89 -20.98
CA LEU A 92 -9.67 8.30 -20.79
C LEU A 92 -9.95 8.69 -19.34
N HIS A 93 -9.42 7.92 -18.38
CA HIS A 93 -9.53 8.24 -16.97
C HIS A 93 -8.85 9.58 -16.65
N ALA A 94 -7.68 9.84 -17.23
CA ALA A 94 -6.94 11.08 -17.05
C ALA A 94 -7.74 12.30 -17.50
N ARG A 95 -8.43 12.21 -18.62
CA ARG A 95 -9.27 13.29 -19.13
C ARG A 95 -10.45 13.62 -18.22
N GLN A 96 -11.00 12.60 -17.56
CA GLN A 96 -12.14 12.76 -16.66
C GLN A 96 -11.72 13.15 -15.24
N LYS A 97 -10.56 12.65 -14.79
CA LYS A 97 -10.04 12.82 -13.42
C LYS A 97 -8.54 13.12 -13.43
N PRO A 98 -8.13 14.30 -13.90
CA PRO A 98 -6.72 14.67 -14.03
C PRO A 98 -5.94 14.61 -12.71
N ASN A 99 -6.61 14.85 -11.57
CA ASN A 99 -6.01 14.79 -10.24
C ASN A 99 -5.64 13.36 -9.78
N SER A 100 -6.00 12.32 -10.56
CA SER A 100 -5.56 10.94 -10.28
C SER A 100 -4.10 10.71 -10.67
N PHE A 101 -3.53 11.54 -11.55
CA PHE A 101 -2.18 11.38 -12.06
C PHE A 101 -1.11 11.89 -11.07
N ARG A 102 0.07 11.31 -11.19
CA ARG A 102 1.23 11.52 -10.30
C ARG A 102 2.43 11.97 -11.12
N PRO A 103 2.40 13.21 -11.65
CA PRO A 103 3.48 13.72 -12.49
C PRO A 103 4.81 13.80 -11.72
N SER A 104 5.91 13.53 -12.43
CA SER A 104 7.25 13.36 -11.86
C SER A 104 7.85 14.63 -11.22
N ASP A 105 7.30 15.81 -11.53
CA ASP A 105 7.67 17.06 -10.90
C ASP A 105 7.13 17.20 -9.45
N LYS A 106 6.11 16.41 -9.10
CA LYS A 106 5.42 16.49 -7.78
C LYS A 106 5.45 15.19 -6.98
N TYR A 107 5.64 14.08 -7.64
CA TYR A 107 5.56 12.75 -7.03
C TYR A 107 6.80 11.91 -7.32
N PRO A 108 7.15 10.96 -6.45
CA PRO A 108 8.22 10.00 -6.75
C PRO A 108 7.83 9.11 -7.93
N ALA A 109 8.82 8.52 -8.60
CA ALA A 109 8.56 7.50 -9.61
C ALA A 109 7.85 6.27 -9.00
N PHE A 110 7.05 5.57 -9.80
CA PHE A 110 6.36 4.34 -9.39
C PHE A 110 7.32 3.32 -8.76
N ASP A 111 8.42 3.00 -9.42
CA ASP A 111 9.41 2.03 -8.92
C ASP A 111 10.05 2.44 -7.60
N THR A 112 10.19 3.74 -7.33
CA THR A 112 10.66 4.23 -6.03
C THR A 112 9.69 3.86 -4.92
N VAL A 113 8.39 4.09 -5.13
CA VAL A 113 7.36 3.74 -4.13
C VAL A 113 7.29 2.23 -3.93
N MET A 114 7.37 1.44 -5.00
CA MET A 114 7.36 -0.02 -4.93
C MET A 114 8.58 -0.58 -4.19
N LYS A 115 9.75 0.02 -4.40
CA LYS A 115 10.97 -0.36 -3.67
C LYS A 115 10.87 -0.02 -2.17
N GLU A 116 10.35 1.15 -1.83
CA GLU A 116 10.11 1.53 -0.43
C GLU A 116 9.09 0.57 0.23
N GLN A 117 8.01 0.22 -0.48
CA GLN A 117 7.02 -0.76 -0.02
C GLN A 117 7.66 -2.12 0.26
N TYR A 118 8.46 -2.64 -0.68
CA TYR A 118 9.17 -3.91 -0.51
C TYR A 118 10.13 -3.86 0.69
N ASN A 119 10.91 -2.80 0.83
CA ASN A 119 11.85 -2.62 1.95
C ASN A 119 11.12 -2.62 3.29
N MET A 120 9.98 -1.92 3.38
CA MET A 120 9.18 -1.89 4.60
C MET A 120 8.73 -3.29 5.02
N PHE A 121 8.19 -4.08 4.09
CA PHE A 121 7.76 -5.46 4.37
C PHE A 121 8.91 -6.35 4.82
N LYS A 122 10.04 -6.26 4.12
CA LYS A 122 11.24 -7.05 4.40
C LYS A 122 11.87 -6.71 5.75
N ASN A 123 11.83 -5.43 6.14
CA ASN A 123 12.41 -4.97 7.40
C ASN A 123 11.55 -5.29 8.62
N HIS A 124 10.29 -5.72 8.43
CA HIS A 124 9.34 -6.03 9.49
C HIS A 124 8.71 -7.43 9.32
N PRO A 125 9.54 -8.51 9.31
CA PRO A 125 9.06 -9.86 8.96
C PRO A 125 8.05 -10.44 9.98
N SER A 126 8.02 -9.93 11.21
CA SER A 126 7.06 -10.35 12.24
C SER A 126 5.70 -9.67 12.13
N THR A 127 5.56 -8.66 11.27
CA THR A 127 4.30 -7.92 11.06
C THR A 127 3.57 -8.51 9.86
N THR A 128 2.31 -8.88 10.03
CA THR A 128 1.46 -9.31 8.91
C THR A 128 0.97 -8.08 8.14
N PHE A 129 1.29 -8.02 6.86
CA PHE A 129 0.81 -6.96 5.97
C PHE A 129 -0.21 -7.50 4.97
N ILE A 130 -1.26 -6.71 4.72
CA ILE A 130 -2.19 -6.90 3.62
C ILE A 130 -1.93 -5.77 2.64
N ASN A 131 -1.30 -6.09 1.50
CA ASN A 131 -0.97 -5.13 0.47
C ASN A 131 -2.19 -4.90 -0.42
N ALA A 132 -2.85 -3.77 -0.24
CA ALA A 132 -4.08 -3.43 -0.95
C ALA A 132 -3.85 -3.37 -2.47
N HIS A 133 -4.88 -3.75 -3.24
CA HIS A 133 -4.89 -3.65 -4.70
C HIS A 133 -3.74 -4.43 -5.37
N MET A 134 -3.38 -5.60 -4.81
CA MET A 134 -2.23 -6.40 -5.27
C MET A 134 -0.92 -5.58 -5.32
N GLY A 135 -0.81 -4.56 -4.45
CA GLY A 135 0.33 -3.62 -4.41
C GLY A 135 0.55 -2.89 -5.73
N TRP A 136 -0.51 -2.71 -6.53
CA TRP A 136 -0.47 -2.16 -7.89
C TRP A 136 0.43 -2.93 -8.87
N MET A 137 0.68 -4.22 -8.59
CA MET A 137 1.45 -5.12 -9.45
C MET A 137 0.58 -6.15 -10.18
N ALA A 138 -0.74 -5.96 -10.21
CA ALA A 138 -1.65 -6.86 -10.92
C ALA A 138 -1.44 -6.91 -12.44
N ASN A 139 -0.73 -5.94 -13.00
CA ASN A 139 -0.27 -5.90 -14.40
C ASN A 139 0.98 -6.76 -14.64
N ASP A 140 1.72 -7.14 -13.58
CA ASP A 140 2.91 -7.99 -13.63
C ASP A 140 2.86 -9.05 -12.51
N LEU A 141 2.10 -10.12 -12.78
CA LEU A 141 1.87 -11.19 -11.81
C LEU A 141 3.13 -12.02 -11.51
N ASP A 142 4.13 -12.02 -12.39
CA ASP A 142 5.40 -12.70 -12.13
C ASP A 142 6.20 -11.93 -11.07
N LYS A 143 6.24 -10.60 -11.19
CA LYS A 143 6.86 -9.72 -10.21
C LYS A 143 6.14 -9.82 -8.85
N LEU A 144 4.82 -9.79 -8.86
CA LEU A 144 4.03 -9.95 -7.63
C LEU A 144 4.26 -11.31 -6.98
N GLY A 145 4.26 -12.41 -7.77
CA GLY A 145 4.54 -13.75 -7.27
C GLY A 145 5.90 -13.82 -6.58
N LYS A 146 6.94 -13.32 -7.23
CA LYS A 146 8.27 -13.24 -6.62
C LYS A 146 8.30 -12.43 -5.32
N HIS A 147 7.54 -11.34 -5.24
CA HIS A 147 7.42 -10.58 -3.97
C HIS A 147 6.75 -11.41 -2.88
N LEU A 148 5.70 -12.17 -3.20
CA LEU A 148 5.03 -13.04 -2.22
C LEU A 148 5.92 -14.20 -1.77
N ASP A 149 6.75 -14.75 -2.66
CA ASP A 149 7.72 -15.80 -2.32
C ASP A 149 8.82 -15.27 -1.39
N ASP A 150 9.32 -14.07 -1.66
CA ASP A 150 10.38 -13.43 -0.87
C ASP A 150 9.88 -12.91 0.51
N LEU A 151 8.58 -12.65 0.64
CA LEU A 151 7.95 -11.95 1.77
C LEU A 151 6.80 -12.77 2.39
N PRO A 152 7.10 -13.78 3.22
CA PRO A 152 6.10 -14.67 3.79
C PRO A 152 5.06 -13.97 4.70
N ASN A 153 5.37 -12.79 5.19
CA ASN A 153 4.52 -11.95 6.03
C ASN A 153 3.55 -11.05 5.25
N VAL A 154 3.54 -11.12 3.91
CA VAL A 154 2.71 -10.26 3.05
C VAL A 154 1.57 -11.07 2.43
N HIS A 155 0.35 -10.60 2.59
CA HIS A 155 -0.85 -11.01 1.86
C HIS A 155 -1.27 -9.89 0.92
N THR A 156 -2.21 -10.17 0.02
CA THR A 156 -2.73 -9.16 -0.89
C THR A 156 -4.24 -9.29 -1.07
N GLU A 157 -4.88 -8.26 -1.65
CA GLU A 157 -6.31 -8.29 -1.97
C GLU A 157 -6.57 -7.73 -3.37
N ILE A 158 -7.71 -8.09 -3.95
CA ILE A 158 -8.03 -7.88 -5.38
C ILE A 158 -8.89 -6.64 -5.67
N GLY A 159 -9.13 -5.79 -4.68
CA GLY A 159 -9.93 -4.57 -4.89
C GLY A 159 -9.31 -3.68 -5.98
N ALA A 160 -10.15 -3.12 -6.83
CA ALA A 160 -9.80 -2.17 -7.89
C ALA A 160 -8.82 -2.65 -8.99
N VAL A 161 -8.47 -3.95 -9.05
CA VAL A 161 -7.51 -4.51 -10.04
C VAL A 161 -8.10 -5.53 -10.99
N ILE A 162 -9.43 -5.64 -11.04
CA ILE A 162 -10.13 -6.59 -11.92
C ILE A 162 -9.80 -6.33 -13.40
N GLY A 163 -9.61 -5.07 -13.79
CA GLY A 163 -9.25 -4.71 -15.16
C GLY A 163 -7.90 -5.27 -15.59
N GLU A 164 -6.91 -5.21 -14.71
CA GLU A 164 -5.56 -5.74 -14.92
C GLU A 164 -5.58 -7.28 -14.99
N LEU A 165 -6.30 -7.92 -14.09
CA LEU A 165 -6.46 -9.38 -14.06
C LEU A 165 -7.23 -9.88 -15.28
N GLY A 166 -8.30 -9.18 -15.69
CA GLY A 166 -9.14 -9.56 -16.82
C GLY A 166 -8.44 -9.51 -18.18
N ARG A 167 -7.36 -8.72 -18.32
CA ARG A 167 -6.54 -8.70 -19.53
C ARG A 167 -5.62 -9.91 -19.68
N GLN A 168 -5.39 -10.66 -18.60
CA GLN A 168 -4.51 -11.85 -18.58
C GLN A 168 -5.16 -13.03 -17.84
N PRO A 169 -6.36 -13.48 -18.25
CA PRO A 169 -7.17 -14.39 -17.43
C PRO A 169 -6.51 -15.76 -17.19
N ARG A 170 -5.73 -16.26 -18.14
CA ARG A 170 -5.02 -17.53 -17.99
C ARG A 170 -3.91 -17.42 -16.93
N LYS A 171 -3.14 -16.34 -16.98
CA LYS A 171 -2.07 -16.06 -16.03
C LYS A 171 -2.64 -15.75 -14.65
N ALA A 172 -3.71 -14.95 -14.58
CA ALA A 172 -4.43 -14.66 -13.36
C ALA A 172 -4.93 -15.95 -12.69
N ARG A 173 -5.58 -16.86 -13.47
CA ARG A 173 -6.01 -18.16 -12.94
C ARG A 173 -4.86 -18.95 -12.31
N GLN A 174 -3.72 -19.05 -13.01
CA GLN A 174 -2.56 -19.77 -12.47
C GLN A 174 -2.00 -19.10 -11.23
N PHE A 175 -1.93 -17.79 -11.21
CA PHE A 175 -1.50 -17.00 -10.05
C PHE A 175 -2.41 -17.25 -8.83
N PHE A 176 -3.72 -17.23 -9.01
CA PHE A 176 -4.67 -17.53 -7.92
C PHE A 176 -4.52 -18.96 -7.39
N ILE A 177 -4.26 -19.95 -8.24
CA ILE A 177 -4.00 -21.32 -7.81
C ILE A 177 -2.73 -21.40 -6.96
N ASN A 178 -1.66 -20.74 -7.40
CA ASN A 178 -0.36 -20.79 -6.73
C ASN A 178 -0.35 -20.05 -5.38
N TYR A 179 -1.13 -18.96 -5.27
CA TYR A 179 -1.10 -18.06 -4.10
C TYR A 179 -2.47 -17.95 -3.38
N GLN A 180 -3.33 -18.96 -3.49
CA GLN A 180 -4.69 -18.95 -2.93
C GLN A 180 -4.74 -18.59 -1.44
N ASP A 181 -3.75 -19.03 -0.65
CA ASP A 181 -3.67 -18.76 0.79
C ASP A 181 -3.10 -17.38 1.13
N ARG A 182 -2.71 -16.62 0.11
CA ARG A 182 -2.08 -15.29 0.24
C ARG A 182 -2.92 -14.17 -0.38
N ILE A 183 -4.04 -14.52 -1.02
CA ILE A 183 -4.90 -13.58 -1.73
C ILE A 183 -6.25 -13.51 -1.04
N MET A 184 -6.67 -12.31 -0.70
CA MET A 184 -7.97 -12.04 -0.09
C MET A 184 -8.93 -11.47 -1.12
N PHE A 185 -10.22 -11.78 -0.98
CA PHE A 185 -11.25 -11.04 -1.67
C PHE A 185 -11.42 -9.68 -0.99
N GLY A 186 -11.26 -8.61 -1.76
CA GLY A 186 -11.45 -7.24 -1.32
C GLY A 186 -12.22 -6.44 -2.35
N LYS A 187 -12.90 -5.40 -1.89
CA LYS A 187 -13.59 -4.44 -2.75
C LYS A 187 -13.37 -3.04 -2.21
N ASP A 188 -12.87 -2.16 -3.06
CA ASP A 188 -12.71 -0.75 -2.72
C ASP A 188 -14.10 -0.08 -2.69
N THR A 189 -14.69 0.00 -1.50
CA THR A 189 -16.05 0.51 -1.29
C THR A 189 -16.01 1.74 -0.40
N TYR A 190 -16.57 2.84 -0.91
CA TYR A 190 -16.75 4.07 -0.14
C TYR A 190 -18.18 4.13 0.41
N LYS A 191 -18.30 4.27 1.73
CA LYS A 191 -19.57 4.69 2.32
C LYS A 191 -19.75 6.17 1.98
N LYS A 192 -20.79 6.53 1.24
CA LYS A 192 -21.21 7.93 1.17
C LYS A 192 -21.67 8.32 2.57
N SER A 193 -20.95 9.27 3.18
CA SER A 193 -21.37 9.93 4.41
C SER A 193 -22.61 10.76 4.19
#